data_b9914e3aa86d849613cc01337d29130b
#
_entry.id   b9914e3aa86d849613cc01337d29130b
#
_cell.length_a   1.000
_cell.length_b   1.000
_cell.length_c   1.000
_cell.angle_alpha   90.00
_cell.angle_beta   90.00
_cell.angle_gamma   90.00
#
_symmetry.space_group_name_H-M   'P 1'
#
loop_
_entity.id
_entity.type
_entity.pdbx_description
1 polymer ?
#
loop_
_entity_poly.entity_id
_entity_poly.type
_entity_poly.pdbx_seq_one_letter_code
_entity_poly.pdbx_strand_id
1 'polypeptide(L)'
;MEEKIAKLQQEAAKYEQEAFRARLQRDIYEKASELIKKEAGIDLDKLTNKEKAILINALRGTYSLKILLSEIKIAKSSYCYQTNVLKAQDKYLALRSKIKTVFTEAYCSYGYRRIHAHLKNAGITVSEKIVRRIMQQEHLIVPYTTHKRKYS
;
A
#
# COMPACT_ATOMS: atom_id res chain seq x y z
N MET A 1 -32.62 -45.22 14.08
CA MET A 1 -32.77 -43.86 14.69
C MET A 1 -31.45 -43.14 14.68
N GLU A 2 -30.37 -43.74 15.15
CA GLU A 2 -29.02 -43.13 15.24
C GLU A 2 -28.45 -42.72 13.89
N GLU A 3 -28.58 -43.49 12.83
CA GLU A 3 -28.15 -43.13 11.48
C GLU A 3 -28.83 -41.88 10.91
N LYS A 4 -30.11 -41.68 11.22
CA LYS A 4 -30.83 -40.45 10.81
C LYS A 4 -30.29 -39.21 11.54
N ILE A 5 -30.01 -39.36 12.82
CA ILE A 5 -29.44 -38.28 13.63
C ILE A 5 -28.06 -37.91 13.10
N ALA A 6 -27.18 -38.87 12.79
CA ALA A 6 -25.86 -38.63 12.24
C ALA A 6 -25.93 -37.94 10.86
N LYS A 7 -26.85 -38.33 9.99
CA LYS A 7 -27.04 -37.65 8.68
C LYS A 7 -27.50 -36.20 8.85
N LEU A 8 -28.48 -35.95 9.72
CA LEU A 8 -28.95 -34.58 9.99
C LEU A 8 -27.84 -33.70 10.61
N GLN A 9 -27.02 -34.27 11.47
CA GLN A 9 -25.85 -33.54 12.01
C GLN A 9 -24.80 -33.19 10.95
N GLN A 10 -24.55 -34.10 9.99
CA GLN A 10 -23.67 -33.83 8.86
C GLN A 10 -24.23 -32.76 7.92
N GLU A 11 -25.54 -32.81 7.64
CA GLU A 11 -26.19 -31.78 6.84
C GLU A 11 -26.16 -30.41 7.53
N ALA A 12 -26.46 -30.36 8.83
CA ALA A 12 -26.38 -29.12 9.60
C ALA A 12 -24.99 -28.55 9.58
N ALA A 13 -23.94 -29.36 9.77
CA ALA A 13 -22.56 -28.93 9.71
C ALA A 13 -22.16 -28.38 8.31
N LYS A 14 -22.69 -28.96 7.22
CA LYS A 14 -22.47 -28.44 5.87
C LYS A 14 -23.14 -27.08 5.68
N TYR A 15 -24.39 -26.92 6.09
CA TYR A 15 -25.08 -25.62 5.99
C TYR A 15 -24.42 -24.54 6.83
N GLU A 16 -23.91 -24.88 8.02
CA GLU A 16 -23.14 -23.95 8.84
C GLU A 16 -21.85 -23.50 8.16
N GLN A 17 -21.13 -24.41 7.51
CA GLN A 17 -19.92 -24.08 6.75
C GLN A 17 -20.23 -23.20 5.53
N GLU A 18 -21.30 -23.50 4.81
CA GLU A 18 -21.73 -22.69 3.66
C GLU A 18 -22.17 -21.29 4.09
N ALA A 19 -22.93 -21.19 5.17
CA ALA A 19 -23.33 -19.90 5.74
C ALA A 19 -22.13 -19.09 6.22
N PHE A 20 -21.14 -19.73 6.84
CA PHE A 20 -19.90 -19.08 7.25
C PHE A 20 -19.11 -18.54 6.05
N ARG A 21 -18.97 -19.34 4.98
CA ARG A 21 -18.29 -18.91 3.74
C ARG A 21 -19.01 -17.74 3.08
N ALA A 22 -20.33 -17.80 3.00
CA ALA A 22 -21.12 -16.72 2.41
C ALA A 22 -20.97 -15.40 3.19
N ARG A 23 -20.96 -15.46 4.52
CA ARG A 23 -20.69 -14.28 5.38
C ARG A 23 -19.28 -13.74 5.16
N LEU A 24 -18.29 -14.62 5.18
CA LEU A 24 -16.90 -14.25 4.94
C LEU A 24 -16.72 -13.56 3.59
N GLN A 25 -17.25 -14.09 2.52
CA GLN A 25 -17.19 -13.50 1.19
C GLN A 25 -17.85 -12.12 1.15
N ARG A 26 -19.05 -12.00 1.71
CA ARG A 26 -19.74 -10.70 1.81
C ARG A 26 -18.87 -9.66 2.52
N ASP A 27 -18.33 -10.01 3.68
CA ASP A 27 -17.52 -9.08 4.48
C ASP A 27 -16.21 -8.71 3.77
N ILE A 28 -15.61 -9.65 3.03
CA ILE A 28 -14.44 -9.37 2.18
C ILE A 28 -14.79 -8.36 1.09
N TYR A 29 -15.89 -8.54 0.35
CA TYR A 29 -16.29 -7.62 -0.71
C TYR A 29 -16.70 -6.26 -0.17
N GLU A 30 -17.41 -6.20 0.96
CA GLU A 30 -17.80 -4.97 1.63
C GLU A 30 -16.56 -4.17 2.04
N LYS A 31 -15.60 -4.80 2.73
CA LYS A 31 -14.35 -4.13 3.12
C LYS A 31 -13.47 -3.77 1.93
N ALA A 32 -13.45 -4.57 0.90
CA ALA A 32 -12.72 -4.24 -0.32
C ALA A 32 -13.32 -2.99 -0.99
N SER A 33 -14.65 -2.85 -1.06
CA SER A 33 -15.30 -1.66 -1.63
C SER A 33 -15.01 -0.39 -0.82
N GLU A 34 -15.02 -0.49 0.51
CA GLU A 34 -14.67 0.63 1.39
C GLU A 34 -13.22 1.11 1.21
N LEU A 35 -12.27 0.17 1.18
CA LEU A 35 -10.83 0.49 1.22
C LEU A 35 -10.25 0.88 -0.14
N ILE A 36 -10.77 0.32 -1.22
CA ILE A 36 -10.16 0.44 -2.55
C ILE A 36 -10.83 1.52 -3.39
N LYS A 37 -12.03 2.01 -2.98
CA LYS A 37 -12.80 3.07 -3.65
C LYS A 37 -12.90 2.91 -5.18
N LYS A 38 -12.96 1.68 -5.67
CA LYS A 38 -13.19 1.40 -7.09
C LYS A 38 -14.69 1.24 -7.31
N GLU A 39 -15.27 2.14 -8.09
CA GLU A 39 -16.70 2.18 -8.40
C GLU A 39 -17.20 1.01 -9.27
N ALA A 40 -16.31 0.32 -9.97
CA ALA A 40 -16.65 -0.85 -10.80
C ALA A 40 -16.20 -2.13 -10.12
N GLY A 41 -17.11 -3.10 -9.99
CA GLY A 41 -16.96 -4.44 -9.40
C GLY A 41 -15.55 -4.89 -9.03
N ILE A 42 -15.33 -5.18 -7.76
CA ILE A 42 -14.01 -5.53 -7.25
C ILE A 42 -13.70 -6.97 -7.60
N ASP A 43 -12.71 -7.16 -8.44
CA ASP A 43 -12.13 -8.46 -8.73
C ASP A 43 -10.96 -8.71 -7.75
N LEU A 44 -11.16 -9.61 -6.79
CA LEU A 44 -10.15 -9.94 -5.77
C LEU A 44 -8.85 -10.49 -6.39
N ASP A 45 -8.93 -11.14 -7.54
CA ASP A 45 -7.76 -11.70 -8.23
C ASP A 45 -6.88 -10.59 -8.85
N LYS A 46 -7.46 -9.44 -9.20
CA LYS A 46 -6.75 -8.28 -9.77
C LYS A 46 -6.17 -7.34 -8.71
N LEU A 47 -6.41 -7.60 -7.42
CA LEU A 47 -5.84 -6.81 -6.36
C LEU A 47 -4.32 -7.02 -6.26
N THR A 48 -3.60 -5.93 -6.03
CA THR A 48 -2.17 -6.00 -5.72
C THR A 48 -1.93 -6.67 -4.35
N ASN A 49 -0.77 -7.27 -4.16
CA ASN A 49 -0.43 -7.88 -2.86
C ASN A 49 -0.49 -6.88 -1.69
N LYS A 50 -0.26 -5.60 -1.95
CA LYS A 50 -0.40 -4.54 -0.96
C LYS A 50 -1.86 -4.32 -0.56
N GLU A 51 -2.76 -4.23 -1.52
CA GLU A 51 -4.21 -4.08 -1.30
C GLU A 51 -4.77 -5.30 -0.57
N LYS A 52 -4.37 -6.51 -1.00
CA LYS A 52 -4.71 -7.77 -0.32
C LYS A 52 -4.26 -7.78 1.14
N ALA A 53 -3.04 -7.30 1.43
CA ALA A 53 -2.53 -7.23 2.80
C ALA A 53 -3.30 -6.21 3.66
N ILE A 54 -3.68 -5.06 3.11
CA ILE A 54 -4.51 -4.05 3.80
C ILE A 54 -5.88 -4.64 4.14
N LEU A 55 -6.51 -5.33 3.19
CA LEU A 55 -7.81 -5.98 3.36
C LEU A 55 -7.77 -7.06 4.45
N ILE A 56 -6.74 -7.91 4.45
CA ILE A 56 -6.53 -8.93 5.49
C ILE A 56 -6.36 -8.27 6.85
N ASN A 57 -5.56 -7.20 6.96
CA ASN A 57 -5.36 -6.51 8.22
C ASN A 57 -6.67 -5.93 8.79
N ALA A 58 -7.55 -5.43 7.94
CA ALA A 58 -8.85 -4.91 8.35
C ALA A 58 -9.81 -6.01 8.86
N LEU A 59 -9.74 -7.22 8.27
CA LEU A 59 -10.63 -8.35 8.63
C LEU A 59 -10.05 -9.27 9.71
N ARG A 60 -8.78 -9.09 10.10
CA ARG A 60 -8.08 -9.96 11.05
C ARG A 60 -8.68 -9.96 12.47
N GLY A 61 -9.43 -8.93 12.81
CA GLY A 61 -10.15 -8.87 14.09
C GLY A 61 -11.34 -9.83 14.16
N THR A 62 -11.93 -10.17 13.00
CA THR A 62 -13.15 -11.00 12.90
C THR A 62 -12.84 -12.43 12.46
N TYR A 63 -11.85 -12.61 11.58
CA TYR A 63 -11.54 -13.91 10.97
C TYR A 63 -10.08 -14.34 11.20
N SER A 64 -9.85 -15.66 11.27
CA SER A 64 -8.49 -16.19 11.42
C SER A 64 -7.65 -15.93 10.18
N LEU A 65 -6.35 -15.65 10.39
CA LEU A 65 -5.40 -15.36 9.31
C LEU A 65 -5.35 -16.46 8.25
N LYS A 66 -5.40 -17.75 8.68
CA LYS A 66 -5.31 -18.90 7.77
C LYS A 66 -6.46 -18.89 6.76
N ILE A 67 -7.67 -18.61 7.21
CA ILE A 67 -8.88 -18.56 6.38
C ILE A 67 -8.79 -17.38 5.40
N LEU A 68 -8.40 -16.18 5.87
CA LEU A 68 -8.26 -15.00 5.04
C LEU A 68 -7.21 -15.17 3.94
N LEU A 69 -6.05 -15.77 4.27
CA LEU A 69 -4.99 -16.03 3.28
C LEU A 69 -5.46 -16.98 2.17
N SER A 70 -6.23 -18.00 2.54
CA SER A 70 -6.79 -18.96 1.59
C SER A 70 -7.83 -18.32 0.68
N GLU A 71 -8.77 -17.55 1.25
CA GLU A 71 -9.88 -16.97 0.50
C GLU A 71 -9.43 -15.83 -0.42
N ILE A 72 -8.50 -14.97 0.04
CA ILE A 72 -7.94 -13.85 -0.75
C ILE A 72 -6.82 -14.32 -1.69
N LYS A 73 -6.44 -15.59 -1.63
CA LYS A 73 -5.40 -16.20 -2.48
C LYS A 73 -4.06 -15.43 -2.42
N ILE A 74 -3.50 -15.27 -1.24
CA ILE A 74 -2.18 -14.68 -1.04
C ILE A 74 -1.31 -15.59 -0.17
N ALA A 75 -0.04 -15.76 -0.57
CA ALA A 75 0.91 -16.52 0.22
C ALA A 75 1.23 -15.79 1.55
N LYS A 76 1.40 -16.56 2.64
CA LYS A 76 1.73 -16.00 3.97
C LYS A 76 3.03 -15.16 3.94
N SER A 77 4.03 -15.56 3.18
CA SER A 77 5.28 -14.81 3.00
C SER A 77 5.05 -13.43 2.38
N SER A 78 4.24 -13.37 1.30
CA SER A 78 3.86 -12.12 0.63
C SER A 78 3.07 -11.21 1.57
N TYR A 79 2.12 -11.76 2.32
CA TYR A 79 1.38 -11.02 3.33
C TYR A 79 2.28 -10.44 4.41
N CYS A 80 3.17 -11.26 5.01
CA CYS A 80 4.11 -10.80 6.03
C CYS A 80 5.04 -9.71 5.51
N TYR A 81 5.57 -9.87 4.29
CA TYR A 81 6.39 -8.85 3.64
C TYR A 81 5.63 -7.52 3.49
N GLN A 82 4.43 -7.56 2.91
CA GLN A 82 3.64 -6.35 2.70
C GLN A 82 3.23 -5.68 4.02
N THR A 83 2.88 -6.48 5.03
CA THR A 83 2.54 -5.94 6.36
C THR A 83 3.74 -5.25 7.01
N ASN A 84 4.94 -5.80 6.87
CA ASN A 84 6.16 -5.16 7.36
C ASN A 84 6.46 -3.86 6.60
N VAL A 85 6.29 -3.85 5.29
CA VAL A 85 6.43 -2.64 4.46
C VAL A 85 5.42 -1.56 4.86
N LEU A 86 4.17 -1.94 5.14
CA LEU A 86 3.11 -1.01 5.59
C LEU A 86 3.38 -0.44 7.00
N LYS A 87 4.00 -1.23 7.89
CA LYS A 87 4.37 -0.81 9.24
C LYS A 87 5.67 -0.03 9.29
N ALA A 88 6.54 -0.22 8.30
CA ALA A 88 7.82 0.47 8.25
C ALA A 88 7.59 1.98 8.12
N GLN A 89 8.15 2.73 9.04
CA GLN A 89 8.19 4.19 8.92
C GLN A 89 9.02 4.56 7.69
N ASP A 90 8.65 5.65 7.02
CA ASP A 90 9.43 6.13 5.88
C ASP A 90 10.86 6.46 6.34
N LYS A 91 11.80 5.63 5.92
CA LYS A 91 13.24 5.79 6.20
C LYS A 91 13.75 7.20 5.90
N TYR A 92 13.09 7.88 5.00
CA TYR A 92 13.51 9.19 4.49
C TYR A 92 12.64 10.34 5.00
N LEU A 93 11.78 10.14 6.03
CA LEU A 93 10.87 11.18 6.52
C LEU A 93 11.60 12.48 6.88
N ALA A 94 12.67 12.38 7.68
CA ALA A 94 13.49 13.54 8.05
C ALA A 94 14.18 14.16 6.83
N LEU A 95 14.63 13.33 5.89
CA LEU A 95 15.26 13.80 4.65
C LEU A 95 14.26 14.52 3.75
N ARG A 96 13.01 14.03 3.65
CA ARG A 96 11.93 14.70 2.91
C ARG A 96 11.66 16.09 3.45
N SER A 97 11.54 16.23 4.76
CA SER A 97 11.34 17.53 5.42
C SER A 97 12.49 18.48 5.08
N LYS A 98 13.75 18.04 5.20
CA LYS A 98 14.91 18.85 4.86
C LYS A 98 14.95 19.26 3.38
N ILE A 99 14.66 18.34 2.47
CA ILE A 99 14.59 18.64 1.03
C ILE A 99 13.51 19.70 0.74
N LYS A 100 12.35 19.59 1.36
CA LYS A 100 11.27 20.59 1.24
C LYS A 100 11.72 21.97 1.74
N THR A 101 12.33 22.03 2.92
CA THR A 101 12.86 23.27 3.49
C THR A 101 13.87 23.93 2.55
N VAL A 102 14.91 23.20 2.12
CA VAL A 102 15.94 23.72 1.20
C VAL A 102 15.33 24.17 -0.14
N PHE A 103 14.35 23.44 -0.67
CA PHE A 103 13.68 23.81 -1.91
C PHE A 103 12.89 25.10 -1.76
N THR A 104 12.18 25.28 -0.64
CA THR A 104 11.39 26.48 -0.35
C THR A 104 12.29 27.70 -0.08
N GLU A 105 13.34 27.54 0.73
CA GLU A 105 14.33 28.58 1.02
C GLU A 105 15.04 29.08 -0.24
N ALA A 106 15.25 28.17 -1.22
CA ALA A 106 15.81 28.51 -2.52
C ALA A 106 14.76 29.05 -3.52
N TYR A 107 13.59 29.52 -3.05
CA TYR A 107 12.52 30.04 -3.90
C TYR A 107 12.12 29.08 -5.03
N CYS A 108 12.05 27.78 -4.74
CA CYS A 108 11.73 26.71 -5.70
C CYS A 108 12.65 26.66 -6.94
N SER A 109 13.86 27.24 -6.86
CA SER A 109 14.78 27.34 -8.00
C SER A 109 15.84 26.22 -8.07
N TYR A 110 16.02 25.45 -6.97
CA TYR A 110 17.03 24.41 -6.90
C TYR A 110 16.53 23.08 -7.44
N GLY A 111 17.16 22.62 -8.52
CA GLY A 111 16.99 21.24 -8.99
C GLY A 111 17.72 20.24 -8.07
N TYR A 112 17.43 18.94 -8.26
CA TYR A 112 17.93 17.85 -7.41
C TYR A 112 19.47 17.84 -7.22
N ARG A 113 20.26 18.26 -8.21
CA ARG A 113 21.72 18.34 -8.10
C ARG A 113 22.17 19.40 -7.11
N ARG A 114 21.55 20.58 -7.14
CA ARG A 114 21.88 21.67 -6.20
C ARG A 114 21.44 21.31 -4.78
N ILE A 115 20.26 20.71 -4.63
CA ILE A 115 19.78 20.23 -3.34
C ILE A 115 20.70 19.13 -2.80
N HIS A 116 21.14 18.19 -3.63
CA HIS A 116 22.10 17.16 -3.23
C HIS A 116 23.43 17.78 -2.73
N ALA A 117 23.97 18.76 -3.46
CA ALA A 117 25.18 19.47 -3.04
C ALA A 117 24.97 20.21 -1.70
N HIS A 118 23.82 20.86 -1.52
CA HIS A 118 23.49 21.55 -0.27
C HIS A 118 23.40 20.57 0.91
N LEU A 119 22.75 19.43 0.72
CA LEU A 119 22.66 18.37 1.75
C LEU A 119 24.03 17.81 2.11
N LYS A 120 24.91 17.60 1.09
CA LYS A 120 26.28 17.12 1.31
C LYS A 120 27.09 18.12 2.13
N ASN A 121 26.99 19.43 1.85
CA ASN A 121 27.65 20.49 2.61
C ASN A 121 27.11 20.57 4.05
N ALA A 122 25.84 20.23 4.27
CA ALA A 122 25.23 20.10 5.61
C ALA A 122 25.57 18.77 6.32
N GLY A 123 26.52 17.97 5.80
CA GLY A 123 26.97 16.72 6.41
C GLY A 123 26.02 15.52 6.18
N ILE A 124 25.01 15.67 5.33
CA ILE A 124 24.05 14.59 5.04
C ILE A 124 24.49 13.80 3.82
N THR A 125 24.98 12.58 4.07
CA THR A 125 25.41 11.69 3.01
C THR A 125 24.21 10.89 2.46
N VAL A 126 23.79 11.25 1.24
CA VAL A 126 22.68 10.60 0.54
C VAL A 126 23.01 10.55 -0.95
N SER A 127 22.55 9.52 -1.67
CA SER A 127 22.79 9.45 -3.12
C SER A 127 21.88 10.43 -3.88
N GLU A 128 22.41 10.99 -4.96
CA GLU A 128 21.69 11.91 -5.86
C GLU A 128 20.39 11.28 -6.40
N LYS A 129 20.42 9.97 -6.67
CA LYS A 129 19.25 9.19 -7.12
C LYS A 129 18.09 9.21 -6.09
N ILE A 130 18.41 9.17 -4.79
CA ILE A 130 17.40 9.24 -3.72
C ILE A 130 16.82 10.65 -3.65
N VAL A 131 17.64 11.69 -3.71
CA VAL A 131 17.17 13.08 -3.70
C VAL A 131 16.23 13.34 -4.88
N ARG A 132 16.63 12.94 -6.09
CA ARG A 132 15.80 13.04 -7.29
C ARG A 132 14.45 12.33 -7.13
N ARG A 133 14.46 11.10 -6.63
CA ARG A 133 13.23 10.30 -6.39
C ARG A 133 12.31 10.99 -5.40
N ILE A 134 12.86 11.50 -4.28
CA ILE A 134 12.06 12.20 -3.26
C ILE A 134 11.44 13.46 -3.86
N MET A 135 12.18 14.27 -4.59
CA MET A 135 11.66 15.47 -5.24
C MET A 135 10.53 15.16 -6.22
N GLN A 136 10.66 14.07 -6.99
CA GLN A 136 9.58 13.61 -7.89
C GLN A 136 8.35 13.17 -7.11
N GLN A 137 8.50 12.42 -6.02
CA GLN A 137 7.39 11.95 -5.19
C GLN A 137 6.66 13.10 -4.48
N GLU A 138 7.39 14.16 -4.11
CA GLU A 138 6.84 15.33 -3.44
C GLU A 138 6.42 16.45 -4.42
N HIS A 139 6.46 16.15 -5.74
CA HIS A 139 6.13 17.09 -6.81
C HIS A 139 6.91 18.43 -6.73
N LEU A 140 8.15 18.38 -6.25
CA LEU A 140 9.04 19.55 -6.17
C LEU A 140 9.66 19.81 -7.56
N ILE A 141 8.93 20.56 -8.37
CA ILE A 141 9.31 20.88 -9.75
C ILE A 141 9.81 22.31 -9.80
N VAL A 142 11.01 22.49 -10.37
CA VAL A 142 11.54 23.83 -10.65
C VAL A 142 10.74 24.42 -11.81
N PRO A 143 10.11 25.60 -11.67
CA PRO A 143 9.41 26.23 -12.77
C PRO A 143 10.41 26.52 -13.91
N TYR A 144 10.20 25.88 -15.05
CA TYR A 144 11.06 26.05 -16.21
C TYR A 144 10.77 27.41 -16.86
N THR A 145 11.72 28.32 -16.81
CA THR A 145 11.78 29.41 -17.78
C THR A 145 12.47 28.88 -19.03
N THR A 146 11.69 28.54 -20.05
CA THR A 146 12.19 28.19 -21.37
C THR A 146 12.76 29.47 -22.04
N HIS A 147 13.99 29.81 -21.71
CA HIS A 147 14.74 30.72 -22.59
C HIS A 147 15.06 29.93 -23.87
N LYS A 148 14.20 30.09 -24.90
CA LYS A 148 14.59 29.73 -26.26
C LYS A 148 15.83 30.53 -26.59
N ARG A 149 17.00 29.88 -26.69
CA ARG A 149 18.17 30.52 -27.31
C ARG A 149 17.75 30.88 -28.72
N LYS A 150 17.60 32.19 -28.99
CA LYS A 150 17.54 32.69 -30.34
C LYS A 150 18.97 32.52 -30.88
N TYR A 151 19.17 31.55 -31.77
CA TYR A 151 20.36 31.53 -32.60
C TYR A 151 20.21 32.69 -33.60
N SER A 152 21.06 33.69 -33.49
CA SER A 152 21.28 34.71 -34.52
C SER A 152 22.15 34.17 -35.62
#